data_33c610aa5c94313dae22787af327b27f
#
_entry.id   33c610aa5c94313dae22787af327b27f
#
_cell.length_a   1.000
_cell.length_b   1.000
_cell.length_c   1.000
_cell.angle_alpha   90.00
_cell.angle_beta   90.00
_cell.angle_gamma   90.00
#
_symmetry.space_group_name_H-M   'P 1'
#
loop_
_entity.id
_entity.type
_entity.pdbx_description
1 polymer ?
#
loop_
_entity_poly.entity_id
_entity_poly.type
_entity_poly.pdbx_seq_one_letter_code
_entity_poly.pdbx_strand_id
1 'polypeptide(L)'
;MKDEILGLEADFANNEYFGTNVWTEEKYRVLSGSVPVLLSAPHAVNQIRGEDVRDAEKYTGAFVRYLCNATSSFGIFQLFTHADPNNDEDHNYKNAVINLINAYNIKLLIDIHSSTFKDDTDIDIVTNSRQTLRGMDSLFDKLKLLGVKYNVKVDENNVPNKEKSNEIITVASLICGIPTMRIVINNKKLDVLNDEESINKILLLMEEFISYFNYS
;
A
#
# COMPACT_ATOMS: atom_id res chain seq x y z
N MET A 1 9.24 -7.85 -16.26
CA MET A 1 8.32 -7.26 -15.26
C MET A 1 7.10 -8.13 -15.04
N LYS A 2 6.31 -8.46 -16.08
CA LYS A 2 5.11 -9.33 -15.95
C LYS A 2 5.39 -10.64 -15.22
N ASP A 3 6.35 -11.42 -15.68
CA ASP A 3 6.68 -12.72 -15.07
C ASP A 3 7.18 -12.58 -13.63
N GLU A 4 7.84 -11.47 -13.33
CA GLU A 4 8.30 -11.16 -11.98
C GLU A 4 7.13 -10.85 -11.04
N ILE A 5 6.19 -9.99 -11.45
CA ILE A 5 4.98 -9.70 -10.67
C ILE A 5 4.15 -10.97 -10.44
N LEU A 6 3.98 -11.80 -11.48
CA LEU A 6 3.27 -13.08 -11.36
C LEU A 6 3.97 -14.03 -10.39
N GLY A 7 5.31 -14.09 -10.44
CA GLY A 7 6.09 -14.87 -9.50
C GLY A 7 5.96 -14.39 -8.05
N LEU A 8 5.93 -13.07 -7.85
CA LEU A 8 5.73 -12.48 -6.53
C LEU A 8 4.30 -12.68 -6.00
N GLU A 9 3.30 -12.62 -6.89
CA GLU A 9 1.89 -12.82 -6.54
C GLU A 9 1.57 -14.27 -6.16
N ALA A 10 2.32 -15.23 -6.67
CA ALA A 10 2.09 -16.64 -6.38
C ALA A 10 2.11 -16.95 -4.86
N ASP A 11 2.93 -16.24 -4.09
CA ASP A 11 2.98 -16.40 -2.63
C ASP A 11 1.69 -15.99 -1.93
N PHE A 12 1.00 -14.98 -2.47
CA PHE A 12 -0.27 -14.47 -1.94
C PHE A 12 -1.47 -15.28 -2.46
N ALA A 13 -1.45 -15.64 -3.76
CA ALA A 13 -2.53 -16.39 -4.41
C ALA A 13 -2.67 -17.83 -3.87
N ASN A 14 -1.68 -18.30 -3.11
CA ASN A 14 -1.66 -19.63 -2.55
C ASN A 14 -2.89 -19.87 -1.64
N ASN A 15 -3.49 -21.07 -1.73
CA ASN A 15 -4.68 -21.42 -0.98
C ASN A 15 -5.82 -20.39 -1.16
N GLU A 16 -6.11 -20.02 -2.40
CA GLU A 16 -7.19 -19.06 -2.74
C GLU A 16 -7.07 -17.73 -1.96
N TYR A 17 -5.87 -17.19 -1.79
CA TYR A 17 -5.56 -16.02 -0.99
C TYR A 17 -5.83 -16.14 0.53
N PHE A 18 -6.03 -17.34 1.05
CA PHE A 18 -6.03 -17.54 2.51
C PHE A 18 -4.62 -17.58 3.08
N GLY A 19 -3.63 -17.65 2.21
CA GLY A 19 -2.23 -17.73 2.56
C GLY A 19 -1.78 -19.13 2.95
N THR A 20 -0.49 -19.31 3.12
CA THR A 20 0.10 -20.54 3.62
C THR A 20 0.05 -20.55 5.14
N ASN A 21 -0.34 -21.68 5.72
CA ASN A 21 -0.22 -21.90 7.16
C ASN A 21 1.28 -22.10 7.49
N VAL A 22 2.01 -20.99 7.54
CA VAL A 22 3.38 -20.99 8.05
C VAL A 22 3.31 -21.08 9.56
N TRP A 23 4.14 -21.93 10.13
CA TRP A 23 4.29 -22.18 11.56
C TRP A 23 4.84 -20.95 12.33
N THR A 24 4.54 -19.75 11.86
CA THR A 24 4.93 -18.49 12.49
C THR A 24 3.70 -17.82 13.10
N GLU A 25 3.85 -17.26 14.28
CA GLU A 25 2.80 -16.47 14.93
C GLU A 25 2.50 -15.19 14.14
N GLU A 26 3.48 -14.70 13.36
CA GLU A 26 3.34 -13.49 12.55
C GLU A 26 2.56 -13.77 11.28
N LYS A 27 1.51 -12.99 11.07
CA LYS A 27 0.63 -13.06 9.90
C LYS A 27 1.07 -12.13 8.76
N TYR A 28 2.16 -11.42 8.96
CA TYR A 28 2.74 -10.46 8.01
C TYR A 28 4.24 -10.72 7.82
N ARG A 29 4.80 -10.14 6.78
CA ARG A 29 6.24 -10.11 6.54
C ARG A 29 6.72 -8.68 6.42
N VAL A 30 7.93 -8.45 6.91
CA VAL A 30 8.66 -7.19 6.78
C VAL A 30 9.81 -7.37 5.79
N LEU A 31 10.01 -6.39 4.92
CA LEU A 31 11.19 -6.24 4.07
C LEU A 31 12.00 -5.05 4.57
N SER A 32 13.28 -5.29 4.81
CA SER A 32 14.23 -4.22 5.17
C SER A 32 14.63 -3.42 3.93
N GLY A 33 14.85 -2.12 4.12
CA GLY A 33 15.29 -1.19 3.08
C GLY A 33 16.33 -0.21 3.60
N SER A 34 16.72 0.73 2.75
CA SER A 34 17.60 1.85 3.09
C SER A 34 16.96 3.22 2.81
N VAL A 35 15.96 3.26 1.94
CA VAL A 35 15.18 4.47 1.65
C VAL A 35 14.10 4.64 2.72
N PRO A 36 13.97 5.79 3.39
CA PRO A 36 13.10 5.97 4.55
C PRO A 36 11.60 6.10 4.16
N VAL A 37 11.14 5.24 3.28
CA VAL A 37 9.74 5.08 2.87
C VAL A 37 9.29 3.68 3.25
N LEU A 38 8.14 3.57 3.92
CA LEU A 38 7.50 2.30 4.23
C LEU A 38 6.31 2.09 3.30
N LEU A 39 6.34 0.99 2.55
CA LEU A 39 5.23 0.53 1.72
C LEU A 39 4.45 -0.54 2.49
N SER A 40 3.13 -0.43 2.52
CA SER A 40 2.24 -1.34 3.25
C SER A 40 1.20 -1.94 2.29
N ALA A 41 0.93 -3.25 2.40
CA ALA A 41 -0.17 -3.94 1.73
C ALA A 41 -0.94 -4.81 2.74
N PRO A 42 -1.85 -4.21 3.52
CA PRO A 42 -2.56 -4.92 4.59
C PRO A 42 -3.58 -5.93 4.05
N HIS A 43 -4.03 -5.79 2.82
CA HIS A 43 -5.06 -6.61 2.20
C HIS A 43 -4.52 -7.50 1.06
N ALA A 44 -3.22 -7.82 1.09
CA ALA A 44 -2.60 -8.70 0.09
C ALA A 44 -3.18 -10.13 0.08
N VAL A 45 -3.83 -10.54 1.16
CA VAL A 45 -4.59 -11.80 1.31
C VAL A 45 -6.00 -11.50 1.82
N ASN A 46 -6.87 -12.53 1.83
CA ASN A 46 -8.23 -12.39 2.37
C ASN A 46 -8.20 -11.90 3.83
N GLN A 47 -9.24 -11.17 4.24
CA GLN A 47 -9.35 -10.61 5.59
C GLN A 47 -10.65 -11.05 6.26
N ILE A 48 -10.65 -11.08 7.59
CA ILE A 48 -11.84 -11.37 8.40
C ILE A 48 -12.34 -10.03 8.99
N ARG A 49 -13.63 -9.73 8.73
CA ARG A 49 -14.35 -8.60 9.33
C ARG A 49 -15.58 -9.12 10.06
N GLY A 50 -15.50 -9.26 11.37
CA GLY A 50 -16.52 -9.95 12.15
C GLY A 50 -16.60 -11.42 11.75
N GLU A 51 -17.73 -11.86 11.21
CA GLU A 51 -17.95 -13.23 10.72
C GLU A 51 -17.72 -13.38 9.19
N ASP A 52 -17.52 -12.26 8.48
CA ASP A 52 -17.37 -12.23 7.03
C ASP A 52 -15.91 -12.35 6.60
N VAL A 53 -15.67 -13.14 5.55
CA VAL A 53 -14.41 -13.11 4.80
C VAL A 53 -14.53 -12.10 3.66
N ARG A 54 -13.56 -11.22 3.56
CA ARG A 54 -13.41 -10.26 2.47
C ARG A 54 -12.28 -10.71 1.56
N ASP A 55 -12.51 -10.64 0.26
CA ASP A 55 -11.52 -11.01 -0.75
C ASP A 55 -10.26 -10.15 -0.66
N ALA A 56 -9.13 -10.76 -0.98
CA ALA A 56 -7.86 -10.07 -1.13
C ALA A 56 -7.92 -8.98 -2.20
N GLU A 57 -7.19 -7.91 -1.96
CA GLU A 57 -6.88 -6.90 -2.95
C GLU A 57 -5.69 -7.38 -3.80
N LYS A 58 -5.99 -8.23 -4.80
CA LYS A 58 -5.00 -8.96 -5.60
C LYS A 58 -3.93 -8.05 -6.18
N TYR A 59 -2.72 -8.57 -6.28
CA TYR A 59 -1.50 -7.90 -6.75
C TYR A 59 -0.95 -6.78 -5.85
N THR A 60 -1.66 -6.33 -4.80
CA THR A 60 -1.13 -5.28 -3.92
C THR A 60 0.13 -5.72 -3.18
N GLY A 61 0.17 -6.98 -2.72
CA GLY A 61 1.36 -7.56 -2.08
C GLY A 61 2.54 -7.69 -3.02
N ALA A 62 2.32 -8.20 -4.24
CA ALA A 62 3.35 -8.29 -5.28
C ALA A 62 3.87 -6.91 -5.68
N PHE A 63 2.97 -5.93 -5.81
CA PHE A 63 3.30 -4.55 -6.13
C PHE A 63 4.23 -3.92 -5.07
N VAL A 64 3.91 -4.09 -3.78
CA VAL A 64 4.77 -3.63 -2.68
C VAL A 64 6.13 -4.33 -2.71
N ARG A 65 6.16 -5.66 -2.88
CA ARG A 65 7.43 -6.42 -2.94
C ARG A 65 8.31 -5.97 -4.11
N TYR A 66 7.71 -5.79 -5.28
CA TYR A 66 8.43 -5.29 -6.46
C TYR A 66 9.04 -3.92 -6.19
N LEU A 67 8.25 -2.96 -5.71
CA LEU A 67 8.74 -1.62 -5.41
C LEU A 67 9.83 -1.61 -4.33
N CYS A 68 9.71 -2.42 -3.29
CA CYS A 68 10.77 -2.54 -2.28
C CYS A 68 12.09 -3.01 -2.90
N ASN A 69 12.05 -3.99 -3.80
CA ASN A 69 13.22 -4.48 -4.50
C ASN A 69 13.83 -3.42 -5.44
N ALA A 70 12.97 -2.72 -6.21
CA ALA A 70 13.40 -1.72 -7.18
C ALA A 70 13.95 -0.43 -6.53
N THR A 71 13.40 -0.03 -5.39
CA THR A 71 13.70 1.27 -4.75
C THR A 71 14.50 1.16 -3.46
N SER A 72 14.72 -0.04 -2.94
CA SER A 72 15.30 -0.28 -1.61
C SER A 72 14.50 0.36 -0.47
N SER A 73 13.19 0.55 -0.64
CA SER A 73 12.28 1.00 0.43
C SER A 73 11.94 -0.14 1.39
N PHE A 74 11.46 0.21 2.58
CA PHE A 74 10.94 -0.77 3.53
C PHE A 74 9.57 -1.25 3.08
N GLY A 75 9.21 -2.51 3.41
CA GLY A 75 7.92 -3.07 3.09
C GLY A 75 7.31 -3.85 4.24
N ILE A 76 5.97 -3.85 4.31
CA ILE A 76 5.19 -4.74 5.17
C ILE A 76 3.93 -5.18 4.43
N PHE A 77 3.62 -6.46 4.49
CA PHE A 77 2.41 -7.00 3.85
C PHE A 77 1.90 -8.23 4.59
N GLN A 78 0.58 -8.42 4.54
CA GLN A 78 -0.05 -9.59 5.15
C GLN A 78 0.16 -10.82 4.27
N LEU A 79 0.45 -11.97 4.90
CA LEU A 79 0.70 -13.25 4.23
C LEU A 79 -0.30 -14.34 4.58
N PHE A 80 -1.13 -14.11 5.59
CA PHE A 80 -2.11 -15.08 6.06
C PHE A 80 -3.39 -14.38 6.44
N THR A 81 -4.54 -14.97 6.08
CA THR A 81 -5.86 -14.45 6.43
C THR A 81 -6.00 -14.29 7.94
N HIS A 82 -6.32 -13.06 8.34
CA HIS A 82 -6.52 -12.67 9.72
C HIS A 82 -7.53 -11.52 9.79
N ALA A 83 -7.80 -11.04 11.01
CA ALA A 83 -8.59 -9.82 11.21
C ALA A 83 -8.05 -8.66 10.36
N ASP A 84 -8.94 -7.78 9.91
CA ASP A 84 -8.59 -6.65 9.06
C ASP A 84 -7.84 -5.57 9.84
N PRO A 85 -6.57 -5.28 9.49
CA PRO A 85 -5.78 -4.28 10.21
C PRO A 85 -6.37 -2.87 10.19
N ASN A 86 -7.18 -2.54 9.18
CA ASN A 86 -7.81 -1.22 9.09
C ASN A 86 -9.11 -1.11 9.90
N ASN A 87 -9.62 -2.21 10.41
CA ASN A 87 -10.87 -2.27 11.18
C ASN A 87 -10.64 -2.48 12.67
N ASP A 88 -9.63 -3.26 13.04
CA ASP A 88 -9.33 -3.59 14.44
C ASP A 88 -8.44 -2.53 15.09
N GLU A 89 -8.76 -2.14 16.32
CA GLU A 89 -7.98 -1.13 17.08
C GLU A 89 -6.58 -1.65 17.44
N ASP A 90 -6.52 -2.82 18.03
CA ASP A 90 -5.29 -3.47 18.52
C ASP A 90 -4.80 -4.56 17.55
N HIS A 91 -4.38 -4.19 16.35
CA HIS A 91 -3.90 -5.17 15.39
C HIS A 91 -2.37 -5.23 15.34
N ASN A 92 -1.81 -6.44 15.42
CA ASN A 92 -0.36 -6.67 15.37
C ASN A 92 0.31 -6.03 14.15
N TYR A 93 -0.38 -5.99 13.02
CA TYR A 93 0.10 -5.35 11.81
C TYR A 93 0.27 -3.83 11.98
N LYS A 94 -0.71 -3.12 12.59
CA LYS A 94 -0.59 -1.69 12.89
C LYS A 94 0.57 -1.41 13.84
N ASN A 95 0.69 -2.22 14.89
CA ASN A 95 1.78 -2.10 15.84
C ASN A 95 3.14 -2.32 15.17
N ALA A 96 3.23 -3.26 14.23
CA ALA A 96 4.44 -3.48 13.44
C ALA A 96 4.76 -2.27 12.55
N VAL A 97 3.77 -1.67 11.88
CA VAL A 97 3.94 -0.43 11.10
C VAL A 97 4.50 0.69 11.97
N ILE A 98 3.92 0.95 13.14
CA ILE A 98 4.38 1.99 14.07
C ILE A 98 5.82 1.70 14.54
N ASN A 99 6.10 0.46 14.89
CA ASN A 99 7.44 0.05 15.33
C ASN A 99 8.49 0.24 14.24
N LEU A 100 8.17 -0.13 12.98
CA LEU A 100 9.06 0.07 11.84
C LEU A 100 9.33 1.57 11.60
N ILE A 101 8.30 2.40 11.63
CA ILE A 101 8.43 3.84 11.46
C ILE A 101 9.43 4.42 12.48
N ASN A 102 9.27 4.06 13.75
CA ASN A 102 10.11 4.55 14.83
C ASN A 102 11.54 3.97 14.79
N ALA A 103 11.67 2.65 14.55
CA ALA A 103 12.97 1.97 14.57
C ALA A 103 13.89 2.40 13.42
N TYR A 104 13.33 2.67 12.24
CA TYR A 104 14.08 3.00 11.03
C TYR A 104 13.96 4.45 10.60
N ASN A 105 13.36 5.32 11.43
CA ASN A 105 13.19 6.75 11.15
C ASN A 105 12.52 7.00 9.78
N ILE A 106 11.48 6.23 9.49
CA ILE A 106 10.70 6.34 8.24
C ILE A 106 10.13 7.76 8.12
N LYS A 107 10.17 8.32 6.91
CA LYS A 107 9.72 9.69 6.61
C LYS A 107 8.38 9.74 5.90
N LEU A 108 7.95 8.64 5.29
CA LEU A 108 6.67 8.54 4.58
C LEU A 108 6.14 7.11 4.69
N LEU A 109 4.86 6.97 5.03
CA LEU A 109 4.11 5.71 4.87
C LEU A 109 3.19 5.80 3.66
N ILE A 110 3.28 4.81 2.77
CA ILE A 110 2.37 4.62 1.64
C ILE A 110 1.64 3.30 1.82
N ASP A 111 0.32 3.36 2.03
CA ASP A 111 -0.55 2.20 2.21
C ASP A 111 -1.22 1.86 0.88
N ILE A 112 -0.84 0.73 0.28
CA ILE A 112 -1.27 0.31 -1.07
C ILE A 112 -2.52 -0.54 -0.97
N HIS A 113 -3.54 -0.11 -1.69
CA HIS A 113 -4.83 -0.76 -1.82
C HIS A 113 -5.25 -0.89 -3.28
N SER A 114 -6.26 -1.69 -3.53
CA SER A 114 -6.92 -1.72 -4.83
C SER A 114 -8.43 -1.72 -4.70
N SER A 115 -9.12 -1.19 -5.71
CA SER A 115 -10.57 -1.15 -5.76
C SER A 115 -11.08 -1.07 -7.20
N THR A 116 -12.36 -1.35 -7.38
CA THR A 116 -13.03 -1.11 -8.66
C THR A 116 -13.55 0.32 -8.70
N PHE A 117 -13.09 1.10 -9.67
CA PHE A 117 -13.58 2.45 -9.91
C PHE A 117 -14.69 2.47 -10.96
N LYS A 118 -15.61 3.41 -10.82
CA LYS A 118 -16.72 3.62 -11.78
C LYS A 118 -16.30 4.47 -12.99
N ASP A 119 -15.27 5.27 -12.83
CA ASP A 119 -14.69 6.15 -13.85
C ASP A 119 -13.34 5.62 -14.35
N ASP A 120 -12.65 6.41 -15.17
CA ASP A 120 -11.33 6.06 -15.76
C ASP A 120 -10.16 6.43 -14.86
N THR A 121 -10.36 6.70 -13.59
CA THR A 121 -9.27 6.94 -12.63
C THR A 121 -8.41 5.69 -12.51
N ASP A 122 -7.09 5.87 -12.61
CA ASP A 122 -6.13 4.77 -12.44
C ASP A 122 -5.68 4.65 -10.99
N ILE A 123 -5.45 5.80 -10.33
CA ILE A 123 -5.02 5.90 -8.93
C ILE A 123 -5.87 6.94 -8.22
N ASP A 124 -6.39 6.59 -7.06
CA ASP A 124 -7.04 7.51 -6.12
C ASP A 124 -6.18 7.64 -4.84
N ILE A 125 -5.91 8.88 -4.42
CA ILE A 125 -5.09 9.17 -3.24
C ILE A 125 -5.99 9.58 -2.08
N VAL A 126 -5.91 8.86 -0.98
CA VAL A 126 -6.67 9.14 0.25
C VAL A 126 -5.73 9.68 1.33
N THR A 127 -6.03 10.87 1.82
CA THR A 127 -5.22 11.61 2.81
C THR A 127 -6.03 12.20 3.94
N ASN A 128 -7.30 11.78 4.09
CA ASN A 128 -8.24 12.35 5.07
C ASN A 128 -8.28 13.88 4.99
N SER A 129 -8.59 14.42 3.81
CA SER A 129 -8.56 15.87 3.52
C SER A 129 -7.19 16.48 3.81
N ARG A 130 -6.12 15.81 3.41
CA ARG A 130 -4.70 16.17 3.57
C ARG A 130 -4.20 16.22 5.02
N GLN A 131 -5.03 15.89 5.99
CA GLN A 131 -4.62 15.89 7.41
C GLN A 131 -3.47 14.91 7.68
N THR A 132 -3.47 13.75 7.02
CA THR A 132 -2.41 12.75 7.21
C THR A 132 -1.11 13.11 6.50
N LEU A 133 -1.10 14.10 5.60
CA LEU A 133 0.13 14.61 4.97
C LEU A 133 0.95 15.52 5.89
N ARG A 134 0.42 15.93 7.04
CA ARG A 134 1.15 16.72 8.05
C ARG A 134 1.78 18.00 7.49
N GLY A 135 1.10 18.66 6.55
CA GLY A 135 1.56 19.88 5.89
C GLY A 135 2.49 19.65 4.70
N MET A 136 2.75 18.40 4.32
CA MET A 136 3.56 18.07 3.14
C MET A 136 2.69 17.87 1.89
N ASP A 137 1.83 18.86 1.58
CA ASP A 137 0.91 18.81 0.42
C ASP A 137 1.64 18.65 -0.92
N SER A 138 2.90 19.11 -0.98
CA SER A 138 3.78 18.91 -2.15
C SER A 138 3.97 17.45 -2.58
N LEU A 139 3.77 16.49 -1.66
CA LEU A 139 3.80 15.06 -1.99
C LEU A 139 2.64 14.69 -2.93
N PHE A 140 1.47 15.22 -2.66
CA PHE A 140 0.32 15.03 -3.52
C PHE A 140 0.52 15.68 -4.90
N ASP A 141 0.98 16.95 -4.91
CA ASP A 141 1.25 17.68 -6.15
C ASP A 141 2.29 16.96 -7.01
N LYS A 142 3.30 16.35 -6.37
CA LYS A 142 4.30 15.54 -7.06
C LYS A 142 3.69 14.29 -7.71
N LEU A 143 2.82 13.56 -7.01
CA LEU A 143 2.14 12.39 -7.58
C LEU A 143 1.28 12.78 -8.79
N LYS A 144 0.54 13.89 -8.70
CA LYS A 144 -0.23 14.45 -9.84
C LYS A 144 0.68 14.75 -11.04
N LEU A 145 1.82 15.40 -10.81
CA LEU A 145 2.78 15.73 -11.86
C LEU A 145 3.34 14.47 -12.53
N LEU A 146 3.68 13.46 -11.73
CA LEU A 146 4.15 12.18 -12.24
C LEU A 146 3.04 11.44 -12.99
N GLY A 147 1.79 11.55 -12.53
CA GLY A 147 0.63 11.03 -13.25
C GLY A 147 0.56 11.57 -14.69
N VAL A 148 0.74 12.87 -14.86
CA VAL A 148 0.81 13.48 -16.20
C VAL A 148 2.00 12.93 -17.01
N LYS A 149 3.19 12.84 -16.38
CA LYS A 149 4.40 12.34 -17.04
C LYS A 149 4.25 10.90 -17.57
N TYR A 150 3.64 10.02 -16.79
CA TYR A 150 3.49 8.60 -17.12
C TYR A 150 2.15 8.26 -17.77
N ASN A 151 1.31 9.26 -18.05
CA ASN A 151 -0.06 9.08 -18.56
C ASN A 151 -0.87 8.12 -17.66
N VAL A 152 -0.84 8.40 -16.34
CA VAL A 152 -1.62 7.75 -15.30
C VAL A 152 -2.57 8.78 -14.71
N LYS A 153 -3.87 8.50 -14.70
CA LYS A 153 -4.89 9.40 -14.15
C LYS A 153 -4.92 9.28 -12.63
N VAL A 154 -4.41 10.32 -11.95
CA VAL A 154 -4.34 10.40 -10.50
C VAL A 154 -5.38 11.37 -9.98
N ASP A 155 -6.27 10.92 -9.11
CA ASP A 155 -7.29 11.73 -8.44
C ASP A 155 -7.12 11.76 -6.92
N GLU A 156 -7.85 12.60 -6.22
CA GLU A 156 -7.84 12.72 -4.77
C GLU A 156 -9.26 12.48 -4.22
N ASN A 157 -9.41 11.47 -3.39
CA ASN A 157 -10.64 11.22 -2.65
C ASN A 157 -10.62 12.02 -1.34
N ASN A 158 -11.31 13.15 -1.33
CA ASN A 158 -11.37 14.07 -0.21
C ASN A 158 -12.53 13.81 0.75
N VAL A 159 -13.25 12.70 0.62
CA VAL A 159 -14.41 12.45 1.47
C VAL A 159 -13.95 12.13 2.89
N PRO A 160 -14.14 13.04 3.85
CA PRO A 160 -13.84 12.75 5.25
C PRO A 160 -14.78 11.63 5.70
N ASN A 161 -14.22 10.48 5.99
CA ASN A 161 -14.99 9.38 6.52
C ASN A 161 -14.74 9.27 8.03
N LYS A 162 -15.74 9.62 8.83
CA LYS A 162 -15.66 9.55 10.30
C LYS A 162 -15.40 8.12 10.83
N GLU A 163 -15.70 7.11 10.02
CA GLU A 163 -15.48 5.70 10.36
C GLU A 163 -14.02 5.24 10.18
N LYS A 164 -13.16 6.12 9.65
CA LYS A 164 -11.76 5.79 9.30
C LYS A 164 -10.72 6.19 10.36
N SER A 165 -11.11 6.49 11.58
CA SER A 165 -10.18 6.85 12.67
C SER A 165 -9.14 5.76 12.97
N ASN A 166 -9.49 4.50 12.76
CA ASN A 166 -8.65 3.33 13.06
C ASN A 166 -7.81 2.85 11.87
N GLU A 167 -7.89 3.50 10.71
CA GLU A 167 -7.08 3.12 9.55
C GLU A 167 -5.59 3.34 9.79
N ILE A 168 -4.77 2.47 9.21
CA ILE A 168 -3.30 2.48 9.35
C ILE A 168 -2.72 3.87 9.12
N ILE A 169 -3.13 4.56 8.03
CA ILE A 169 -2.61 5.89 7.68
C ILE A 169 -2.95 6.93 8.74
N THR A 170 -4.16 6.88 9.32
CA THR A 170 -4.59 7.82 10.36
C THR A 170 -3.82 7.59 11.65
N VAL A 171 -3.79 6.34 12.10
CA VAL A 171 -3.12 5.95 13.35
C VAL A 171 -1.62 6.23 13.28
N ALA A 172 -0.94 5.82 12.20
CA ALA A 172 0.49 6.06 12.02
C ALA A 172 0.82 7.56 11.93
N SER A 173 0.02 8.35 11.21
CA SER A 173 0.22 9.81 11.14
C SER A 173 0.06 10.47 12.53
N LEU A 174 -0.94 10.06 13.31
CA LEU A 174 -1.18 10.63 14.64
C LEU A 174 -0.09 10.25 15.64
N ILE A 175 0.30 8.98 15.68
CA ILE A 175 1.24 8.46 16.69
C ILE A 175 2.69 8.81 16.32
N CYS A 176 3.09 8.63 15.06
CA CYS A 176 4.48 8.81 14.65
C CYS A 176 4.79 10.21 14.14
N GLY A 177 3.76 11.04 13.85
CA GLY A 177 3.94 12.43 13.40
C GLY A 177 4.51 12.57 11.99
N ILE A 178 4.49 11.51 11.17
CA ILE A 178 4.97 11.50 9.79
C ILE A 178 3.83 11.67 8.78
N PRO A 179 4.09 12.13 7.55
CA PRO A 179 3.13 12.08 6.46
C PRO A 179 2.81 10.63 6.12
N THR A 180 1.52 10.40 5.88
CA THR A 180 1.01 9.11 5.42
C THR A 180 -0.02 9.31 4.32
N MET A 181 -0.10 8.39 3.37
CA MET A 181 -1.13 8.37 2.35
C MET A 181 -1.53 6.95 2.00
N ARG A 182 -2.79 6.77 1.60
CA ARG A 182 -3.24 5.56 0.94
C ARG A 182 -3.29 5.81 -0.55
N ILE A 183 -2.73 4.88 -1.31
CA ILE A 183 -2.84 4.83 -2.76
C ILE A 183 -3.75 3.67 -3.10
N VAL A 184 -4.91 3.97 -3.68
CA VAL A 184 -5.86 2.98 -4.16
C VAL A 184 -5.71 2.88 -5.67
N ILE A 185 -5.32 1.71 -6.17
CA ILE A 185 -5.12 1.48 -7.60
C ILE A 185 -6.37 0.79 -8.16
N ASN A 186 -6.79 1.18 -9.36
CA ASN A 186 -7.90 0.51 -10.03
C ASN A 186 -7.54 -0.96 -10.31
N ASN A 187 -8.38 -1.90 -9.86
CA ASN A 187 -8.15 -3.34 -10.02
C ASN A 187 -7.81 -3.74 -11.45
N LYS A 188 -8.44 -3.10 -12.44
CA LYS A 188 -8.17 -3.37 -13.86
C LYS A 188 -6.74 -3.01 -14.27
N LYS A 189 -6.12 -2.05 -13.56
CA LYS A 189 -4.76 -1.54 -13.83
C LYS A 189 -3.67 -2.33 -13.11
N LEU A 190 -4.06 -3.11 -12.10
CA LEU A 190 -3.17 -4.08 -11.44
C LEU A 190 -3.19 -5.46 -12.11
N ASP A 191 -4.18 -5.74 -12.97
CA ASP A 191 -4.30 -7.02 -13.65
C ASP A 191 -3.22 -7.16 -14.73
N VAL A 192 -2.05 -7.62 -14.32
CA VAL A 192 -0.88 -7.79 -15.18
C VAL A 192 -1.09 -8.78 -16.31
N LEU A 193 -2.07 -9.66 -16.21
CA LEU A 193 -2.41 -10.62 -17.27
C LEU A 193 -3.13 -9.95 -18.44
N ASN A 194 -3.98 -8.97 -18.16
CA ASN A 194 -4.84 -8.32 -19.14
C ASN A 194 -4.39 -6.89 -19.49
N ASP A 195 -3.64 -6.20 -18.60
CA ASP A 195 -3.18 -4.81 -18.81
C ASP A 195 -1.75 -4.58 -18.29
N GLU A 196 -0.76 -5.27 -18.88
CA GLU A 196 0.66 -5.12 -18.52
C GLU A 196 1.17 -3.69 -18.68
N GLU A 197 0.66 -2.96 -19.68
CA GLU A 197 1.10 -1.58 -19.94
C GLU A 197 0.73 -0.64 -18.79
N SER A 198 -0.49 -0.75 -18.26
CA SER A 198 -0.94 0.11 -17.17
C SER A 198 -0.17 -0.13 -15.88
N ILE A 199 0.03 -1.38 -15.48
CA ILE A 199 0.81 -1.67 -14.26
C ILE A 199 2.25 -1.17 -14.40
N ASN A 200 2.88 -1.30 -15.57
CA ASN A 200 4.23 -0.81 -15.82
C ASN A 200 4.32 0.71 -15.64
N LYS A 201 3.36 1.47 -16.15
CA LYS A 201 3.31 2.94 -15.99
C LYS A 201 3.17 3.33 -14.52
N ILE A 202 2.31 2.62 -13.78
CA ILE A 202 2.08 2.89 -12.36
C ILE A 202 3.34 2.56 -11.54
N LEU A 203 4.02 1.45 -11.84
CA LEU A 203 5.28 1.08 -11.18
C LEU A 203 6.35 2.14 -11.40
N LEU A 204 6.58 2.57 -12.66
CA LEU A 204 7.56 3.62 -12.98
C LEU A 204 7.23 4.94 -12.28
N LEU A 205 5.95 5.31 -12.21
CA LEU A 205 5.50 6.48 -11.47
C LEU A 205 5.89 6.37 -9.98
N MET A 206 5.60 5.23 -9.37
CA MET A 206 5.88 4.99 -7.96
C MET A 206 7.38 4.90 -7.65
N GLU A 207 8.16 4.26 -8.52
CA GLU A 207 9.63 4.22 -8.39
C GLU A 207 10.22 5.64 -8.39
N GLU A 208 9.82 6.49 -9.35
CA GLU A 208 10.28 7.88 -9.40
C GLU A 208 9.79 8.69 -8.19
N PHE A 209 8.55 8.49 -7.74
CA PHE A 209 8.04 9.14 -6.54
C PHE A 209 8.85 8.77 -5.29
N ILE A 210 9.12 7.48 -5.09
CA ILE A 210 9.91 6.99 -3.94
C ILE A 210 11.35 7.49 -4.01
N SER A 211 11.93 7.61 -5.21
CA SER A 211 13.31 8.08 -5.40
C SER A 211 13.57 9.49 -4.84
N TYR A 212 12.54 10.30 -4.66
CA TYR A 212 12.62 11.60 -4.01
C TYR A 212 13.16 11.54 -2.59
N PHE A 213 13.00 10.42 -1.93
CA PHE A 213 13.44 10.20 -0.55
C PHE A 213 14.85 9.63 -0.44
N ASN A 214 15.53 9.33 -1.56
CA ASN A 214 16.90 8.81 -1.56
C ASN A 214 17.94 9.85 -1.09
N TYR A 215 17.60 11.14 -1.11
CA TYR A 215 18.53 12.24 -0.83
C TYR A 215 18.11 13.06 0.41
N SER A 216 17.18 12.53 1.22
CA SER A 216 16.61 13.25 2.38
C SER A 216 17.28 12.86 3.69
#